data_169bf75cf780f444633834be731b5ba8
#
_entry.id   169bf75cf780f444633834be731b5ba8
#
_cell.length_a   1.000
_cell.length_b   1.000
_cell.length_c   1.000
_cell.angle_alpha   90.00
_cell.angle_beta   90.00
_cell.angle_gamma   90.00
#
_symmetry.space_group_name_H-M   'P 1'
#
loop_
_entity.id
_entity.type
_entity.pdbx_description
1 polymer ?
#
loop_
_entity_poly.entity_id
_entity_poly.type
_entity_poly.pdbx_seq_one_letter_code
_entity_poly.pdbx_strand_id
1 'polypeptide(L)'
;IYLTGAHFWDLDDTTNFRYGQEFYPESAWLGSSDFMISIGKKRVVELSGEIAGLFRNQNTRDTLAPVFNLQSQFVEKNLKPNLSSSFDIAANSLLKFNLFNGNSQLEIGSQFVGPGFIHPGAFGLRNDVWRKDARWIQQLNGNKLKLTGKYITERDNFSDAKSITTNMYQYGVDVDLNYSKFPQTRISIDRINLKNTLYTYQTNLINLLLNKNFKISKKSSANTVLNGVYY
;
A
#
# COMPACT_ATOMS: atom_id res chain seq x y z
N ILE A 1 20.30 -3.04 1.63
CA ILE A 1 19.34 -3.95 2.29
C ILE A 1 19.25 -3.51 3.73
N TYR A 2 18.03 -3.36 4.23
CA TYR A 2 17.75 -3.05 5.63
C TYR A 2 16.92 -4.19 6.21
N LEU A 3 17.11 -4.47 7.49
CA LEU A 3 16.35 -5.45 8.25
C LEU A 3 15.69 -4.72 9.42
N THR A 4 14.42 -4.97 9.63
CA THR A 4 13.65 -4.42 10.74
C THR A 4 12.95 -5.56 11.48
N GLY A 5 12.85 -5.46 12.80
CA GLY A 5 12.12 -6.42 13.62
C GLY A 5 11.37 -5.71 14.73
N ALA A 6 10.21 -6.22 15.09
CA ALA A 6 9.40 -5.76 16.21
C ALA A 6 8.72 -6.93 16.91
N HIS A 7 8.53 -6.80 18.21
CA HIS A 7 7.77 -7.74 19.02
C HIS A 7 6.68 -6.98 19.75
N PHE A 8 5.46 -7.46 19.67
CA PHE A 8 4.27 -6.92 20.33
C PHE A 8 3.70 -8.00 21.24
N TRP A 9 3.28 -7.64 22.44
CA TRP A 9 2.64 -8.58 23.36
C TRP A 9 1.67 -7.84 24.27
N ASP A 10 0.62 -8.54 24.66
CA ASP A 10 -0.29 -8.11 25.73
C ASP A 10 0.26 -8.52 27.08
N LEU A 11 -0.02 -7.70 28.09
CA LEU A 11 0.26 -8.05 29.47
C LEU A 11 -0.79 -9.05 29.95
N ASP A 12 -0.35 -10.18 30.51
CA ASP A 12 -1.23 -11.27 30.98
C ASP A 12 -2.29 -10.80 31.99
N ASP A 13 -1.98 -9.77 32.79
CA ASP A 13 -2.86 -9.23 33.85
C ASP A 13 -3.95 -8.30 33.31
N THR A 14 -3.85 -7.84 32.06
CA THR A 14 -4.80 -6.86 31.48
C THR A 14 -5.98 -7.48 30.77
N THR A 15 -5.97 -8.80 30.57
CA THR A 15 -7.04 -9.53 29.89
C THR A 15 -8.14 -9.92 30.88
N ASN A 16 -8.83 -8.92 31.42
CA ASN A 16 -10.00 -9.15 32.26
C ASN A 16 -11.25 -9.26 31.40
N PHE A 17 -12.12 -10.20 31.81
CA PHE A 17 -13.47 -10.37 31.25
C PHE A 17 -14.20 -9.02 31.23
N ARG A 18 -14.41 -8.45 30.06
CA ARG A 18 -15.36 -7.35 29.88
C ARG A 18 -16.52 -7.87 29.08
N TYR A 19 -17.71 -7.81 29.66
CA TYR A 19 -18.99 -8.11 28.99
C TYR A 19 -19.15 -9.53 28.46
N GLY A 20 -18.60 -10.55 29.14
CA GLY A 20 -18.79 -11.96 28.76
C GLY A 20 -18.06 -12.41 27.51
N GLN A 21 -17.14 -11.63 26.99
CA GLN A 21 -16.20 -12.05 25.96
C GLN A 21 -14.85 -12.41 26.58
N GLU A 22 -14.36 -13.59 26.23
CA GLU A 22 -13.01 -14.01 26.63
C GLU A 22 -12.00 -13.32 25.72
N PHE A 23 -11.18 -12.42 26.27
CA PHE A 23 -10.02 -11.87 25.61
C PHE A 23 -8.79 -12.66 26.02
N TYR A 24 -8.10 -13.21 25.01
CA TYR A 24 -6.86 -13.93 25.22
C TYR A 24 -5.67 -13.01 24.97
N PRO A 25 -4.59 -13.11 25.78
CA PRO A 25 -3.39 -12.32 25.53
C PRO A 25 -2.72 -12.77 24.23
N GLU A 26 -2.35 -11.82 23.40
CA GLU A 26 -1.73 -12.04 22.11
C GLU A 26 -0.24 -11.72 22.13
N SER A 27 0.52 -12.37 21.26
CA SER A 27 1.93 -12.05 21.00
C SER A 27 2.17 -12.11 19.50
N ALA A 28 2.87 -11.12 18.98
CA ALA A 28 3.20 -11.03 17.56
C ALA A 28 4.66 -10.63 17.34
N TRP A 29 5.33 -11.34 16.45
CA TRP A 29 6.67 -11.03 15.97
C TRP A 29 6.58 -10.63 14.50
N LEU A 30 7.08 -9.43 14.20
CA LEU A 30 7.19 -8.89 12.86
C LEU A 30 8.65 -8.81 12.47
N GLY A 31 9.00 -9.30 11.29
CA GLY A 31 10.30 -9.10 10.69
C GLY A 31 10.13 -8.63 9.25
N SER A 32 10.88 -7.63 8.81
CA SER A 32 10.89 -7.19 7.42
C SER A 32 12.29 -6.99 6.87
N SER A 33 12.39 -7.10 5.56
CA SER A 33 13.60 -6.84 4.79
C SER A 33 13.26 -5.96 3.59
N ASP A 34 13.93 -4.80 3.53
CA ASP A 34 13.85 -3.87 2.41
C ASP A 34 15.05 -4.00 1.50
N PHE A 35 14.84 -3.86 0.22
CA PHE A 35 15.92 -3.83 -0.76
C PHE A 35 15.72 -2.75 -1.82
N MET A 36 16.82 -2.23 -2.34
CA MET A 36 16.84 -1.34 -3.48
C MET A 36 18.06 -1.64 -4.36
N ILE A 37 17.82 -1.82 -5.64
CA ILE A 37 18.83 -2.05 -6.67
C ILE A 37 18.64 -1.00 -7.75
N SER A 38 19.71 -0.27 -8.07
CA SER A 38 19.69 0.75 -9.12
C SER A 38 20.73 0.44 -10.17
N ILE A 39 20.37 0.50 -11.44
CA ILE A 39 21.21 0.18 -12.59
C ILE A 39 21.32 1.40 -13.52
N GLY A 40 22.55 1.63 -13.98
CA GLY A 40 22.87 2.68 -14.94
C GLY A 40 23.18 4.04 -14.29
N LYS A 41 23.92 4.87 -15.07
CA LYS A 41 24.12 6.27 -14.70
C LYS A 41 22.76 6.96 -14.64
N LYS A 42 22.51 7.76 -13.61
CA LYS A 42 21.23 8.44 -13.35
C LYS A 42 20.05 7.49 -12.99
N ARG A 43 20.34 6.27 -12.51
CA ARG A 43 19.34 5.31 -12.07
C ARG A 43 18.27 5.06 -13.15
N VAL A 44 18.72 4.61 -14.31
CA VAL A 44 17.82 4.34 -15.46
C VAL A 44 16.79 3.28 -15.09
N VAL A 45 17.20 2.26 -14.34
CA VAL A 45 16.31 1.23 -13.81
C VAL A 45 16.50 1.16 -12.30
N GLU A 46 15.42 1.18 -11.55
CA GLU A 46 15.39 0.98 -10.11
C GLU A 46 14.40 -0.14 -9.77
N LEU A 47 14.85 -1.12 -9.01
CA LEU A 47 14.01 -2.15 -8.41
C LEU A 47 14.08 -1.98 -6.90
N SER A 48 12.96 -1.76 -6.26
CA SER A 48 12.84 -1.73 -4.80
C SER A 48 11.72 -2.64 -4.33
N GLY A 49 11.79 -3.07 -3.09
CA GLY A 49 10.73 -3.86 -2.50
C GLY A 49 10.98 -4.14 -1.04
N GLU A 50 9.96 -4.67 -0.41
CA GLU A 50 9.95 -5.10 0.98
C GLU A 50 9.24 -6.44 1.06
N ILE A 51 9.74 -7.31 1.93
CA ILE A 51 9.09 -8.55 2.33
C ILE A 51 9.01 -8.53 3.84
N ALA A 52 7.82 -8.71 4.39
CA ALA A 52 7.56 -8.79 5.81
C ALA A 52 6.91 -10.13 6.17
N GLY A 53 7.35 -10.72 7.27
CA GLY A 53 6.77 -11.90 7.88
C GLY A 53 6.19 -11.57 9.24
N LEU A 54 4.99 -12.03 9.51
CA LEU A 54 4.31 -11.90 10.78
C LEU A 54 4.06 -13.29 11.36
N PHE A 55 4.59 -13.54 12.54
CA PHE A 55 4.24 -14.68 13.37
C PHE A 55 3.37 -14.17 14.53
N ARG A 56 2.20 -14.76 14.74
CA ARG A 56 1.24 -14.32 15.76
C ARG A 56 0.71 -15.51 16.53
N ASN A 57 0.69 -15.40 17.86
CA ASN A 57 -0.04 -16.25 18.77
C ASN A 57 -1.30 -15.50 19.19
N GLN A 58 -2.47 -16.00 18.82
CA GLN A 58 -3.76 -15.37 19.17
C GLN A 58 -4.15 -15.61 20.63
N ASN A 59 -3.57 -16.63 21.25
CA ASN A 59 -3.73 -16.94 22.66
C ASN A 59 -2.43 -17.50 23.21
N THR A 60 -1.68 -16.70 23.97
CA THR A 60 -0.39 -17.12 24.54
C THR A 60 -0.52 -18.18 25.64
N ARG A 61 -1.75 -18.41 26.16
CA ARG A 61 -2.07 -19.45 27.15
C ARG A 61 -2.45 -20.79 26.55
N ASP A 62 -2.52 -20.87 25.21
CA ASP A 62 -2.91 -22.08 24.53
C ASP A 62 -1.83 -23.15 24.61
N THR A 63 -2.22 -24.40 24.40
CA THR A 63 -1.31 -25.55 24.44
C THR A 63 -0.22 -25.39 23.38
N LEU A 64 1.04 -25.63 23.76
CA LEU A 64 2.16 -25.62 22.84
C LEU A 64 1.92 -26.62 21.70
N ALA A 65 2.09 -26.18 20.48
CA ALA A 65 1.99 -27.05 19.33
C ALA A 65 3.17 -28.06 19.36
N PRO A 66 2.92 -29.33 19.04
CA PRO A 66 4.03 -30.26 18.84
C PRO A 66 4.90 -29.71 17.71
N VAL A 67 6.10 -29.26 18.06
CA VAL A 67 7.02 -28.60 17.13
C VAL A 67 7.38 -29.58 16.05
N PHE A 68 6.96 -29.34 14.82
CA PHE A 68 7.41 -30.10 13.66
C PHE A 68 8.91 -29.88 13.51
N ASN A 69 9.76 -30.73 14.09
CA ASN A 69 11.21 -30.86 13.85
C ASN A 69 11.98 -29.59 13.42
N LEU A 70 11.50 -28.40 13.78
CA LEU A 70 12.24 -27.16 13.61
C LEU A 70 13.34 -27.16 14.69
N GLN A 71 14.54 -27.64 14.34
CA GLN A 71 15.73 -27.70 15.18
C GLN A 71 16.23 -26.32 15.64
N SER A 72 15.39 -25.31 15.67
CA SER A 72 15.75 -23.97 16.05
C SER A 72 15.31 -23.70 17.49
N GLN A 73 16.28 -23.75 18.40
CA GLN A 73 16.11 -23.30 19.79
C GLN A 73 15.54 -21.87 19.89
N PHE A 74 15.78 -21.04 18.86
CA PHE A 74 15.22 -19.69 18.78
C PHE A 74 13.68 -19.72 18.66
N VAL A 75 13.15 -20.59 17.80
CA VAL A 75 11.70 -20.73 17.58
C VAL A 75 11.01 -21.19 18.86
N GLU A 76 11.52 -22.24 19.49
CA GLU A 76 10.94 -22.77 20.72
C GLU A 76 10.99 -21.77 21.88
N LYS A 77 12.13 -21.10 22.04
CA LYS A 77 12.36 -20.20 23.17
C LYS A 77 11.62 -18.85 23.02
N ASN A 78 11.61 -18.28 21.81
CA ASN A 78 11.15 -16.91 21.59
C ASN A 78 9.76 -16.85 20.96
N LEU A 79 9.45 -17.68 19.98
CA LEU A 79 8.16 -17.65 19.29
C LEU A 79 7.10 -18.47 20.03
N LYS A 80 7.49 -19.52 20.75
CA LYS A 80 6.61 -20.38 21.54
C LYS A 80 5.34 -20.78 20.77
N PRO A 81 5.47 -21.43 19.59
CA PRO A 81 4.32 -21.77 18.76
C PRO A 81 3.33 -22.63 19.53
N ASN A 82 2.06 -22.31 19.40
CA ASN A 82 0.96 -23.00 20.03
C ASN A 82 -0.17 -23.30 19.02
N LEU A 83 -1.28 -23.90 19.44
CA LEU A 83 -2.37 -24.27 18.55
C LEU A 83 -3.07 -23.05 17.91
N SER A 84 -2.96 -21.88 18.52
CA SER A 84 -3.50 -20.62 17.98
C SER A 84 -2.49 -19.81 17.15
N SER A 85 -1.29 -20.35 16.91
CA SER A 85 -0.25 -19.67 16.15
C SER A 85 -0.55 -19.62 14.67
N SER A 86 -0.24 -18.50 14.07
CA SER A 86 -0.32 -18.30 12.62
C SER A 86 0.93 -17.60 12.10
N PHE A 87 1.29 -17.89 10.85
CA PHE A 87 2.33 -17.18 10.13
C PHE A 87 1.76 -16.66 8.82
N ASP A 88 2.06 -15.42 8.51
CA ASP A 88 1.66 -14.84 7.24
C ASP A 88 2.69 -13.84 6.73
N ILE A 89 2.56 -13.49 5.46
CA ILE A 89 3.52 -12.63 4.75
C ILE A 89 2.82 -11.45 4.09
N ALA A 90 3.56 -10.34 4.00
CA ALA A 90 3.25 -9.23 3.12
C ALA A 90 4.47 -8.91 2.27
N ALA A 91 4.26 -8.51 1.05
CA ALA A 91 5.35 -8.12 0.15
C ALA A 91 4.92 -6.97 -0.74
N ASN A 92 5.84 -6.07 -1.03
CA ASN A 92 5.69 -5.08 -2.07
C ASN A 92 6.92 -5.06 -2.98
N SER A 93 6.73 -4.64 -4.21
CA SER A 93 7.81 -4.41 -5.17
C SER A 93 7.45 -3.26 -6.10
N LEU A 94 8.44 -2.48 -6.48
CA LEU A 94 8.32 -1.38 -7.43
C LEU A 94 9.49 -1.43 -8.40
N LEU A 95 9.18 -1.57 -9.68
CA LEU A 95 10.11 -1.44 -10.78
C LEU A 95 9.89 -0.10 -11.48
N LYS A 96 10.94 0.70 -11.55
CA LYS A 96 10.91 2.03 -12.11
C LYS A 96 11.93 2.16 -13.23
N PHE A 97 11.49 2.69 -14.37
CA PHE A 97 12.30 3.02 -15.51
C PHE A 97 12.32 4.54 -15.71
N ASN A 98 13.50 5.14 -15.68
CA ASN A 98 13.71 6.55 -15.97
C ASN A 98 14.31 6.69 -17.37
N LEU A 99 13.51 7.15 -18.32
CA LEU A 99 13.85 7.25 -19.74
C LEU A 99 14.01 8.72 -20.13
N PHE A 100 14.72 8.97 -21.24
CA PHE A 100 14.91 10.31 -21.81
C PHE A 100 15.38 11.35 -20.77
N ASN A 101 16.42 11.00 -19.99
CA ASN A 101 16.97 11.85 -18.92
C ASN A 101 15.96 12.22 -17.81
N GLY A 102 14.98 11.36 -17.55
CA GLY A 102 13.95 11.55 -16.54
C GLY A 102 12.69 12.25 -17.02
N ASN A 103 12.61 12.62 -18.31
CA ASN A 103 11.40 13.22 -18.89
C ASN A 103 10.27 12.21 -19.06
N SER A 104 10.60 10.93 -19.16
CA SER A 104 9.62 9.83 -19.19
C SER A 104 9.95 8.82 -18.11
N GLN A 105 8.94 8.39 -17.37
CA GLN A 105 9.07 7.42 -16.28
C GLN A 105 7.96 6.39 -16.37
N LEU A 106 8.34 5.11 -16.30
CA LEU A 106 7.40 4.01 -16.15
C LEU A 106 7.62 3.36 -14.80
N GLU A 107 6.57 3.21 -14.02
CA GLU A 107 6.55 2.53 -12.74
C GLU A 107 5.60 1.33 -12.82
N ILE A 108 6.03 0.18 -12.32
CA ILE A 108 5.22 -1.04 -12.24
C ILE A 108 5.35 -1.55 -10.81
N GLY A 109 4.24 -1.57 -10.09
CA GLY A 109 4.16 -1.99 -8.70
C GLY A 109 3.37 -3.29 -8.53
N SER A 110 3.69 -4.01 -7.47
CA SER A 110 2.91 -5.13 -6.97
C SER A 110 2.96 -5.14 -5.45
N GLN A 111 1.80 -5.31 -4.82
CA GLN A 111 1.66 -5.41 -3.37
C GLN A 111 0.77 -6.61 -3.04
N PHE A 112 1.27 -7.47 -2.18
CA PHE A 112 0.54 -8.60 -1.63
C PHE A 112 0.48 -8.48 -0.11
N VAL A 113 -0.69 -8.75 0.46
CA VAL A 113 -0.89 -8.84 1.91
C VAL A 113 -1.69 -10.12 2.18
N GLY A 114 -1.10 -11.04 2.90
CA GLY A 114 -1.73 -12.32 3.20
C GLY A 114 -2.96 -12.22 4.11
N PRO A 115 -3.77 -13.27 4.18
CA PRO A 115 -5.06 -13.25 4.90
C PRO A 115 -4.92 -13.08 6.41
N GLY A 116 -3.87 -13.64 7.00
CA GLY A 116 -3.57 -13.55 8.43
C GLY A 116 -2.61 -12.41 8.80
N PHE A 117 -2.18 -11.60 7.84
CA PHE A 117 -1.25 -10.50 8.09
C PHE A 117 -2.00 -9.32 8.74
N ILE A 118 -2.13 -9.37 10.06
CA ILE A 118 -2.79 -8.34 10.88
C ILE A 118 -1.72 -7.65 11.71
N HIS A 119 -1.24 -6.50 11.23
CA HIS A 119 -0.18 -5.74 11.89
C HIS A 119 -0.73 -4.95 13.07
N PRO A 120 -0.26 -5.18 14.32
CA PRO A 120 -0.80 -4.52 15.51
C PRO A 120 -0.69 -2.99 15.50
N GLY A 121 0.31 -2.43 14.81
CA GLY A 121 0.53 -0.99 14.69
C GLY A 121 -0.04 -0.34 13.44
N ALA A 122 -0.68 -1.09 12.53
CA ALA A 122 -1.21 -0.58 11.27
C ALA A 122 -2.72 -0.85 11.17
N PHE A 123 -3.49 -0.14 11.98
CA PHE A 123 -4.94 -0.22 11.97
C PHE A 123 -5.48 0.19 10.58
N GLY A 124 -6.29 -0.68 9.97
CA GLY A 124 -6.88 -0.44 8.65
C GLY A 124 -6.07 -0.96 7.47
N LEU A 125 -4.95 -1.63 7.69
CA LEU A 125 -4.29 -2.38 6.63
C LEU A 125 -5.24 -3.50 6.15
N ARG A 126 -5.60 -3.46 4.87
CA ARG A 126 -6.41 -4.52 4.27
C ARG A 126 -5.56 -5.76 4.09
N ASN A 127 -6.01 -6.89 4.60
CA ASN A 127 -5.40 -8.19 4.43
C ASN A 127 -6.10 -9.00 3.32
N ASP A 128 -5.45 -10.07 2.89
CA ASP A 128 -5.93 -10.95 1.83
C ASP A 128 -6.15 -10.22 0.51
N VAL A 129 -5.17 -9.37 0.14
CA VAL A 129 -5.25 -8.48 -1.03
C VAL A 129 -4.02 -8.64 -1.90
N TRP A 130 -4.24 -8.70 -3.20
CA TRP A 130 -3.20 -8.56 -4.20
C TRP A 130 -3.51 -7.38 -5.12
N ARG A 131 -2.67 -6.37 -5.07
CA ARG A 131 -2.72 -5.18 -5.89
C ARG A 131 -1.56 -5.15 -6.86
N LYS A 132 -1.83 -4.74 -8.09
CA LYS A 132 -0.84 -4.43 -9.11
C LYS A 132 -1.14 -3.06 -9.68
N ASP A 133 -0.12 -2.28 -9.93
CA ASP A 133 -0.26 -0.96 -10.52
C ASP A 133 0.80 -0.70 -11.57
N ALA A 134 0.43 0.09 -12.57
CA ALA A 134 1.33 0.63 -13.56
C ALA A 134 1.05 2.12 -13.71
N ARG A 135 2.10 2.93 -13.77
CA ARG A 135 2.03 4.37 -13.95
C ARG A 135 3.05 4.80 -14.99
N TRP A 136 2.60 5.55 -15.96
CA TRP A 136 3.47 6.21 -16.92
C TRP A 136 3.38 7.72 -16.75
N ILE A 137 4.53 8.38 -16.65
CA ILE A 137 4.66 9.81 -16.46
C ILE A 137 5.49 10.35 -17.62
N GLN A 138 4.96 11.35 -18.33
CA GLN A 138 5.66 12.06 -19.38
C GLN A 138 5.70 13.55 -19.07
N GLN A 139 6.90 14.11 -19.02
CA GLN A 139 7.14 15.52 -18.84
C GLN A 139 7.56 16.14 -20.18
N LEU A 140 6.92 17.23 -20.55
CA LEU A 140 7.13 17.94 -21.80
C LEU A 140 7.37 19.44 -21.54
N ASN A 141 8.03 20.11 -22.49
CA ASN A 141 8.28 21.55 -22.45
C ASN A 141 8.93 22.04 -21.14
N GLY A 142 9.97 21.34 -20.64
CA GLY A 142 10.66 21.73 -19.42
C GLY A 142 9.72 21.69 -18.20
N ASN A 143 8.95 20.63 -18.07
CA ASN A 143 7.99 20.37 -16.98
C ASN A 143 6.76 21.30 -16.96
N LYS A 144 6.50 22.01 -18.05
CA LYS A 144 5.29 22.86 -18.17
C LYS A 144 4.04 22.05 -18.45
N LEU A 145 4.19 20.89 -19.07
CA LEU A 145 3.14 19.91 -19.30
C LEU A 145 3.59 18.56 -18.75
N LYS A 146 2.80 17.97 -17.86
CA LYS A 146 3.00 16.62 -17.36
C LYS A 146 1.76 15.79 -17.62
N LEU A 147 1.94 14.66 -18.29
CA LEU A 147 0.91 13.66 -18.52
C LEU A 147 1.19 12.47 -17.62
N THR A 148 0.16 11.92 -16.98
CA THR A 148 0.27 10.72 -16.17
C THR A 148 -0.84 9.77 -16.56
N GLY A 149 -0.48 8.59 -17.08
CA GLY A 149 -1.39 7.46 -17.24
C GLY A 149 -1.26 6.53 -16.05
N LYS A 150 -2.36 5.98 -15.53
CA LYS A 150 -2.36 5.04 -14.42
C LYS A 150 -3.33 3.89 -14.65
N TYR A 151 -2.90 2.71 -14.24
CA TYR A 151 -3.71 1.49 -14.21
C TYR A 151 -3.46 0.78 -12.90
N ILE A 152 -4.53 0.41 -12.20
CA ILE A 152 -4.48 -0.32 -10.94
C ILE A 152 -5.46 -1.47 -11.04
N THR A 153 -5.03 -2.64 -10.64
CA THR A 153 -5.91 -3.78 -10.41
C THR A 153 -5.67 -4.32 -9.01
N GLU A 154 -6.74 -4.66 -8.34
CA GLU A 154 -6.72 -5.20 -6.99
C GLU A 154 -7.73 -6.33 -6.88
N ARG A 155 -7.33 -7.43 -6.31
CA ARG A 155 -8.19 -8.55 -5.94
C ARG A 155 -8.09 -8.73 -4.44
N ASP A 156 -9.22 -8.69 -3.73
CA ASP A 156 -9.32 -9.20 -2.37
C ASP A 156 -9.69 -10.69 -2.35
N ASN A 157 -9.64 -11.30 -1.17
CA ASN A 157 -9.92 -12.72 -1.01
C ASN A 157 -9.06 -13.58 -1.95
N PHE A 158 -7.76 -13.28 -1.98
CA PHE A 158 -6.81 -14.04 -2.80
C PHE A 158 -6.68 -15.49 -2.34
N SER A 159 -6.85 -15.72 -1.05
CA SER A 159 -6.82 -17.06 -0.41
C SER A 159 -8.11 -17.87 -0.62
N ASP A 160 -9.15 -17.26 -1.22
CA ASP A 160 -10.51 -17.83 -1.36
C ASP A 160 -11.16 -18.20 0.00
N ALA A 161 -10.69 -17.60 1.11
CA ALA A 161 -11.20 -17.87 2.46
C ALA A 161 -12.50 -17.11 2.77
N LYS A 162 -12.80 -16.03 2.04
CA LYS A 162 -14.03 -15.25 2.19
C LYS A 162 -15.10 -15.73 1.21
N SER A 163 -16.36 -15.60 1.56
CA SER A 163 -17.49 -15.96 0.68
C SER A 163 -17.62 -15.06 -0.57
N ILE A 164 -17.05 -13.86 -0.54
CA ILE A 164 -17.14 -12.88 -1.62
C ILE A 164 -15.74 -12.42 -2.00
N THR A 165 -15.43 -12.51 -3.28
CA THR A 165 -14.21 -11.97 -3.89
C THR A 165 -14.55 -10.70 -4.65
N THR A 166 -13.84 -9.61 -4.39
CA THR A 166 -13.99 -8.35 -5.10
C THR A 166 -12.76 -8.08 -5.97
N ASN A 167 -12.99 -7.78 -7.23
CA ASN A 167 -11.97 -7.30 -8.15
C ASN A 167 -12.21 -5.82 -8.43
N MET A 168 -11.17 -5.01 -8.26
CA MET A 168 -11.16 -3.60 -8.62
C MET A 168 -10.23 -3.37 -9.80
N TYR A 169 -10.70 -2.56 -10.74
CA TYR A 169 -9.91 -2.06 -11.86
C TYR A 169 -10.07 -0.55 -11.89
N GLN A 170 -8.96 0.16 -11.82
CA GLN A 170 -8.93 1.61 -11.97
C GLN A 170 -7.97 1.99 -13.09
N TYR A 171 -8.41 2.86 -13.97
CA TYR A 171 -7.57 3.48 -14.99
C TYR A 171 -7.90 4.95 -15.06
N GLY A 172 -6.85 5.75 -15.30
CA GLY A 172 -7.01 7.18 -15.33
C GLY A 172 -5.88 7.88 -16.04
N VAL A 173 -6.16 9.14 -16.35
CA VAL A 173 -5.21 10.06 -16.96
C VAL A 173 -5.25 11.37 -16.19
N ASP A 174 -4.07 11.86 -15.81
CA ASP A 174 -3.92 13.18 -15.23
C ASP A 174 -3.12 14.07 -16.22
N VAL A 175 -3.57 15.30 -16.39
CA VAL A 175 -2.90 16.35 -17.17
C VAL A 175 -2.61 17.50 -16.26
N ASP A 176 -1.32 17.79 -16.03
CA ASP A 176 -0.86 18.94 -15.26
C ASP A 176 -0.28 19.99 -16.21
N LEU A 177 -0.83 21.22 -16.19
CA LEU A 177 -0.36 22.39 -16.94
C LEU A 177 0.23 23.40 -15.97
N ASN A 178 1.50 23.74 -16.16
CA ASN A 178 2.22 24.67 -15.31
C ASN A 178 2.93 25.76 -16.14
N TYR A 179 2.14 26.64 -16.76
CA TYR A 179 2.62 27.78 -17.50
C TYR A 179 2.54 29.04 -16.64
N SER A 180 3.60 29.81 -16.56
CA SER A 180 3.71 31.02 -15.71
C SER A 180 2.60 32.05 -15.93
N LYS A 181 2.11 32.18 -17.16
CA LYS A 181 1.06 33.16 -17.54
C LYS A 181 -0.36 32.67 -17.21
N PHE A 182 -0.57 31.37 -17.05
CA PHE A 182 -1.89 30.76 -16.82
C PHE A 182 -1.98 30.22 -15.38
N PRO A 183 -3.19 29.99 -14.87
CA PRO A 183 -3.35 29.19 -13.67
C PRO A 183 -2.70 27.82 -13.82
N GLN A 184 -2.08 27.31 -12.76
CA GLN A 184 -1.72 25.90 -12.71
C GLN A 184 -3.01 25.10 -12.80
N THR A 185 -3.09 24.26 -13.80
CA THR A 185 -4.30 23.47 -14.09
C THR A 185 -3.99 22.01 -13.96
N ARG A 186 -4.80 21.28 -13.19
CA ARG A 186 -4.78 19.81 -13.19
C ARG A 186 -6.15 19.32 -13.59
N ILE A 187 -6.18 18.41 -14.55
CA ILE A 187 -7.36 17.68 -14.98
C ILE A 187 -7.07 16.22 -14.72
N SER A 188 -7.93 15.55 -13.96
CA SER A 188 -7.86 14.12 -13.70
C SER A 188 -9.15 13.46 -14.17
N ILE A 189 -9.02 12.39 -14.93
CA ILE A 189 -10.14 11.55 -15.39
C ILE A 189 -9.83 10.14 -14.93
N ASP A 190 -10.68 9.61 -14.06
CA ASP A 190 -10.57 8.27 -13.52
C ASP A 190 -11.82 7.46 -13.81
N ARG A 191 -11.64 6.18 -14.09
CA ARG A 191 -12.70 5.20 -14.12
C ARG A 191 -12.38 4.06 -13.18
N ILE A 192 -13.32 3.74 -12.29
CA ILE A 192 -13.21 2.68 -11.29
C ILE A 192 -14.32 1.67 -11.56
N ASN A 193 -13.95 0.42 -11.73
CA ASN A 193 -14.86 -0.71 -11.85
C ASN A 193 -14.62 -1.64 -10.65
N LEU A 194 -15.67 -1.89 -9.88
CA LEU A 194 -15.69 -2.89 -8.82
C LEU A 194 -16.60 -4.03 -9.26
N LYS A 195 -16.10 -5.24 -9.21
CA LYS A 195 -16.87 -6.44 -9.60
C LYS A 195 -16.72 -7.50 -8.52
N ASN A 196 -17.85 -8.00 -8.04
CA ASN A 196 -17.91 -9.20 -7.21
C ASN A 196 -19.03 -10.13 -7.71
N THR A 197 -19.31 -11.21 -6.97
CA THR A 197 -20.35 -12.18 -7.31
C THR A 197 -21.78 -11.62 -7.24
N LEU A 198 -22.00 -10.52 -6.49
CA LEU A 198 -23.33 -9.99 -6.20
C LEU A 198 -23.64 -8.76 -7.05
N TYR A 199 -22.65 -7.91 -7.33
CA TYR A 199 -22.85 -6.66 -8.07
C TYR A 199 -21.62 -6.27 -8.89
N THR A 200 -21.87 -5.42 -9.87
CA THR A 200 -20.84 -4.68 -10.59
C THR A 200 -21.14 -3.20 -10.42
N TYR A 201 -20.16 -2.46 -9.93
CA TYR A 201 -20.24 -1.03 -9.74
C TYR A 201 -19.20 -0.34 -10.63
N GLN A 202 -19.62 0.70 -11.33
CA GLN A 202 -18.73 1.51 -12.17
C GLN A 202 -18.95 2.99 -11.85
N THR A 203 -17.88 3.72 -11.66
CA THR A 203 -17.91 5.17 -11.55
C THR A 203 -16.85 5.81 -12.42
N ASN A 204 -17.19 6.98 -12.96
CA ASN A 204 -16.25 7.87 -13.64
C ASN A 204 -16.11 9.12 -12.78
N LEU A 205 -14.88 9.54 -12.56
CA LEU A 205 -14.56 10.70 -11.75
C LEU A 205 -13.77 11.69 -12.60
N ILE A 206 -14.26 12.91 -12.70
CA ILE A 206 -13.55 13.99 -13.37
C ILE A 206 -13.26 15.07 -12.34
N ASN A 207 -11.99 15.38 -12.12
CA ASN A 207 -11.53 16.44 -11.24
C ASN A 207 -10.86 17.54 -12.05
N LEU A 208 -11.24 18.79 -11.77
CA LEU A 208 -10.58 19.98 -12.30
C LEU A 208 -10.07 20.82 -11.13
N LEU A 209 -8.77 21.04 -11.10
CA LEU A 209 -8.13 21.94 -10.15
C LEU A 209 -7.49 23.10 -10.90
N LEU A 210 -7.85 24.32 -10.55
CA LEU A 210 -7.23 25.55 -11.02
C LEU A 210 -6.61 26.29 -9.83
N ASN A 211 -5.33 26.62 -9.93
CA ASN A 211 -4.60 27.32 -8.89
C ASN A 211 -3.86 28.52 -9.49
N LYS A 212 -4.07 29.70 -8.96
CA LYS A 212 -3.40 30.92 -9.40
C LYS A 212 -2.94 31.77 -8.22
N ASN A 213 -1.64 32.04 -8.19
CA ASN A 213 -1.07 33.02 -7.28
C ASN A 213 -1.06 34.40 -7.92
N PHE A 214 -1.63 35.37 -7.25
CA PHE A 214 -1.64 36.78 -7.66
C PHE A 214 -0.71 37.56 -6.74
N LYS A 215 0.25 38.28 -7.32
CA LYS A 215 1.08 39.22 -6.57
C LYS A 215 0.32 40.54 -6.50
N ILE A 216 -0.16 40.94 -5.33
CA ILE A 216 -0.93 42.17 -5.12
C ILE A 216 0.03 43.35 -4.92
N SER A 217 1.12 43.13 -4.16
CA SER A 217 2.15 44.11 -3.91
C SER A 217 3.50 43.46 -3.70
N LYS A 218 4.57 44.24 -3.43
CA LYS A 218 5.89 43.68 -3.09
C LYS A 218 5.87 42.82 -1.82
N LYS A 219 4.88 43.02 -0.94
CA LYS A 219 4.77 42.34 0.36
C LYS A 219 3.51 41.45 0.50
N SER A 220 2.63 41.42 -0.49
CA SER A 220 1.35 40.73 -0.40
C SER A 220 1.07 39.89 -1.65
N SER A 221 0.60 38.66 -1.45
CA SER A 221 0.11 37.76 -2.49
C SER A 221 -1.21 37.15 -2.10
N ALA A 222 -2.07 36.86 -3.06
CA ALA A 222 -3.29 36.09 -2.88
C ALA A 222 -3.23 34.80 -3.70
N ASN A 223 -3.79 33.74 -3.17
CA ASN A 223 -3.94 32.46 -3.86
C ASN A 223 -5.42 32.15 -4.04
N THR A 224 -5.80 31.80 -5.25
CA THR A 224 -7.16 31.32 -5.56
C THR A 224 -7.08 29.90 -6.04
N VAL A 225 -7.87 29.02 -5.39
CA VAL A 225 -8.02 27.60 -5.75
C VAL A 225 -9.49 27.36 -6.09
N LEU A 226 -9.74 26.85 -7.29
CA LEU A 226 -11.05 26.35 -7.71
C LEU A 226 -10.92 24.85 -7.90
N ASN A 227 -11.82 24.11 -7.27
CA ASN A 227 -11.89 22.67 -7.40
C ASN A 227 -13.31 22.26 -7.79
N GLY A 228 -13.46 21.49 -8.86
CA GLY A 228 -14.70 20.92 -9.32
C GLY A 228 -14.55 19.40 -9.44
N VAL A 229 -15.54 18.67 -8.92
CA VAL A 229 -15.61 17.19 -9.01
C VAL A 229 -16.94 16.85 -9.66
N TYR A 230 -16.88 15.98 -10.66
CA TYR A 230 -18.05 15.41 -11.34
C TYR A 230 -17.98 13.88 -11.23
N TYR A 231 -19.12 13.25 -10.90
CA TYR A 231 -19.29 11.81 -10.72
C TYR A 231 -20.08 11.21 -11.85
#